data_5300fec884c55033c627ae7121ce5ef1
#
_entry.id   5300fec884c55033c627ae7121ce5ef1
#
_cell.length_a   1.000
_cell.length_b   1.000
_cell.length_c   1.000
_cell.angle_alpha   90.00
_cell.angle_beta   90.00
_cell.angle_gamma   90.00
#
_symmetry.space_group_name_H-M   'P 1'
#
loop_
_entity.id
_entity.type
_entity.pdbx_description
1 polymer ?
#
loop_
_entity_poly.entity_id
_entity_poly.type
_entity_poly.pdbx_seq_one_letter_code
_entity_poly.pdbx_strand_id
1 'polypeptide(L)'
;ASKANFDSLYIPFRCIASDVYNKRPLILKKGDLGDAVRASMSFPAMFKPIEIDSILAYDGGIYNNFPVNVMRDTFHPDIIIGSAVSANPGKPKEGDIMGQLENMIMQKTDYSLPDSLGILMTFKYDDVNLMDFQRFDELHDIGYKRAIEMMDSIKSRIHRRITPEQVKVKRLAYKSNLPDFRFKRVNITGEIGRA
;
A
#
# COMPACT_ATOMS: atom_id res chain seq x y z
N ALA A 1 8.13 21.25 -4.01
CA ALA A 1 8.16 19.80 -4.21
C ALA A 1 7.86 19.52 -5.68
N SER A 2 8.80 18.93 -6.39
CA SER A 2 8.59 18.48 -7.76
C SER A 2 7.45 17.46 -7.75
N LYS A 3 6.45 17.66 -8.58
CA LYS A 3 5.37 16.68 -8.81
C LYS A 3 6.01 15.44 -9.45
N ALA A 4 6.64 14.61 -8.60
CA ALA A 4 7.42 13.48 -9.05
C ALA A 4 6.50 12.46 -9.72
N ASN A 5 6.93 11.96 -10.87
CA ASN A 5 6.34 10.78 -11.47
C ASN A 5 6.83 9.56 -10.67
N PHE A 6 5.93 8.72 -10.17
CA PHE A 6 6.28 7.57 -9.36
C PHE A 6 6.97 6.46 -10.15
N ASP A 7 6.97 6.53 -11.48
CA ASP A 7 7.81 5.67 -12.33
C ASP A 7 9.30 6.01 -12.23
N SER A 8 9.63 7.23 -11.78
CA SER A 8 11.02 7.69 -11.57
C SER A 8 11.59 7.29 -10.21
N LEU A 9 10.81 6.68 -9.34
CA LEU A 9 11.29 6.16 -8.07
C LEU A 9 12.24 4.97 -8.29
N TYR A 10 13.11 4.70 -7.33
CA TYR A 10 14.03 3.55 -7.37
C TYR A 10 13.31 2.23 -7.65
N ILE A 11 12.11 2.07 -7.10
CA ILE A 11 11.14 1.04 -7.45
C ILE A 11 9.89 1.79 -7.91
N PRO A 12 9.44 1.63 -9.17
CA PRO A 12 8.21 2.23 -9.65
C PRO A 12 7.03 1.89 -8.73
N PHE A 13 6.18 2.87 -8.48
CA PHE A 13 5.15 2.76 -7.45
C PHE A 13 3.78 3.20 -7.95
N ARG A 14 2.76 2.54 -7.45
CA ARG A 14 1.34 2.94 -7.53
C ARG A 14 0.71 2.74 -6.18
N CYS A 15 -0.21 3.61 -5.81
CA CYS A 15 -1.15 3.34 -4.74
C CYS A 15 -2.57 3.69 -5.19
N ILE A 16 -3.52 3.10 -4.50
CA ILE A 16 -4.94 3.27 -4.79
C ILE A 16 -5.55 4.15 -3.71
N ALA A 17 -6.32 5.13 -4.13
CA ALA A 17 -7.25 5.86 -3.28
C ALA A 17 -8.66 5.73 -3.86
N SER A 18 -9.65 6.29 -3.19
CA SER A 18 -11.05 6.21 -3.61
C SER A 18 -11.66 7.59 -3.78
N ASP A 19 -12.26 7.82 -4.94
CA ASP A 19 -13.16 8.92 -5.22
C ASP A 19 -14.60 8.47 -4.87
N VAL A 20 -15.00 8.74 -3.64
CA VAL A 20 -16.29 8.28 -3.11
C VAL A 20 -17.46 8.99 -3.80
N TYR A 21 -17.26 10.22 -4.24
CA TYR A 21 -18.29 10.98 -4.95
C TYR A 21 -18.62 10.35 -6.32
N ASN A 22 -17.59 10.01 -7.11
CA ASN A 22 -17.76 9.38 -8.41
C ASN A 22 -17.76 7.84 -8.36
N LYS A 23 -17.64 7.25 -7.15
CA LYS A 23 -17.67 5.78 -6.90
C LYS A 23 -16.65 5.00 -7.74
N ARG A 24 -15.40 5.45 -7.74
CA ARG A 24 -14.34 4.84 -8.55
C ARG A 24 -13.00 4.82 -7.79
N PRO A 25 -12.13 3.85 -8.09
CA PRO A 25 -10.75 3.89 -7.62
C PRO A 25 -9.95 4.99 -8.33
N LEU A 26 -9.02 5.60 -7.59
CA LEU A 26 -8.02 6.54 -8.09
C LEU A 26 -6.66 5.85 -8.09
N ILE A 27 -6.04 5.71 -9.27
CA ILE A 27 -4.69 5.16 -9.38
C ILE A 27 -3.70 6.33 -9.32
N LEU A 28 -3.02 6.47 -8.18
CA LEU A 28 -2.07 7.55 -7.93
C LEU A 28 -0.70 7.15 -8.46
N LYS A 29 -0.18 7.92 -9.41
CA LYS A 29 1.07 7.66 -10.15
C LYS A 29 2.04 8.84 -10.19
N LYS A 30 1.64 9.98 -9.64
CA LYS A 30 2.42 11.23 -9.61
C LYS A 30 1.93 12.13 -8.49
N GLY A 31 2.69 13.17 -8.20
CA GLY A 31 2.36 14.19 -7.21
C GLY A 31 3.24 14.09 -5.98
N ASP A 32 2.73 14.49 -4.83
CA ASP A 32 3.39 14.25 -3.55
C ASP A 32 3.19 12.80 -3.11
N LEU A 33 4.29 12.10 -2.83
CA LEU A 33 4.24 10.69 -2.44
C LEU A 33 3.61 10.51 -1.06
N GLY A 34 3.88 11.43 -0.14
CA GLY A 34 3.32 11.40 1.21
C GLY A 34 1.80 11.57 1.18
N ASP A 35 1.32 12.53 0.38
CA ASP A 35 -0.11 12.76 0.19
C ASP A 35 -0.79 11.55 -0.47
N ALA A 36 -0.15 10.96 -1.48
CA ALA A 36 -0.67 9.78 -2.15
C ALA A 36 -0.80 8.57 -1.20
N VAL A 37 0.24 8.30 -0.40
CA VAL A 37 0.22 7.22 0.60
C VAL A 37 -0.83 7.52 1.68
N ARG A 38 -0.90 8.76 2.16
CA ARG A 38 -1.89 9.16 3.15
C ARG A 38 -3.33 9.02 2.63
N ALA A 39 -3.59 9.40 1.37
CA ALA A 39 -4.90 9.21 0.77
C ALA A 39 -5.29 7.72 0.73
N SER A 40 -4.32 6.86 0.34
CA SER A 40 -4.52 5.41 0.24
C SER A 40 -4.87 4.72 1.56
N MET A 41 -4.61 5.35 2.71
CA MET A 41 -4.89 4.83 4.04
C MET A 41 -5.92 5.66 4.81
N SER A 42 -6.59 6.62 4.18
CA SER A 42 -7.57 7.50 4.82
C SER A 42 -8.94 6.83 4.94
N PHE A 43 -9.04 5.85 5.85
CA PHE A 43 -10.30 5.13 6.10
C PHE A 43 -11.37 6.10 6.67
N PRO A 44 -12.59 6.10 6.12
CA PRO A 44 -13.69 6.96 6.59
C PRO A 44 -13.98 6.80 8.08
N ALA A 45 -14.32 7.90 8.73
CA ALA A 45 -14.57 8.02 10.17
C ALA A 45 -13.34 7.84 11.09
N MET A 46 -12.22 7.28 10.60
CA MET A 46 -10.99 7.13 11.40
C MET A 46 -9.94 8.17 11.03
N PHE A 47 -9.77 8.43 9.74
CA PHE A 47 -8.77 9.38 9.25
C PHE A 47 -9.42 10.47 8.40
N LYS A 48 -8.86 11.68 8.52
CA LYS A 48 -9.30 12.80 7.70
C LYS A 48 -8.89 12.55 6.25
N PRO A 49 -9.83 12.62 5.29
CA PRO A 49 -9.51 12.48 3.87
C PRO A 49 -8.57 13.60 3.40
N ILE A 50 -7.92 13.39 2.27
CA ILE A 50 -7.00 14.36 1.67
C ILE A 50 -7.47 14.75 0.28
N GLU A 51 -7.28 16.02 -0.07
CA GLU A 51 -7.60 16.51 -1.40
C GLU A 51 -6.43 16.25 -2.35
N ILE A 52 -6.69 15.54 -3.44
CA ILE A 52 -5.76 15.28 -4.54
C ILE A 52 -6.40 15.72 -5.85
N ASP A 53 -5.79 16.66 -6.55
CA ASP A 53 -6.31 17.21 -7.80
C ASP A 53 -7.80 17.61 -7.71
N SER A 54 -8.18 18.30 -6.62
CA SER A 54 -9.55 18.72 -6.29
C SER A 54 -10.56 17.58 -6.05
N ILE A 55 -10.07 16.36 -5.82
CA ILE A 55 -10.89 15.22 -5.44
C ILE A 55 -10.61 14.90 -3.97
N LEU A 56 -11.66 14.81 -3.17
CA LEU A 56 -11.55 14.34 -1.78
C LEU A 56 -11.33 12.83 -1.78
N ALA A 57 -10.09 12.43 -1.55
CA ALA A 57 -9.64 11.05 -1.65
C ALA A 57 -9.69 10.34 -0.29
N TYR A 58 -10.18 9.12 -0.33
CA TYR A 58 -10.29 8.21 0.81
C TYR A 58 -9.49 6.93 0.56
N ASP A 59 -9.49 6.02 1.54
CA ASP A 59 -8.82 4.73 1.49
C ASP A 59 -9.14 3.95 0.21
N GLY A 60 -8.09 3.44 -0.44
CA GLY A 60 -8.22 2.70 -1.69
C GLY A 60 -8.94 1.37 -1.56
N GLY A 61 -8.93 0.80 -0.35
CA GLY A 61 -9.62 -0.45 -0.04
C GLY A 61 -11.13 -0.40 -0.24
N ILE A 62 -11.73 0.79 -0.28
CA ILE A 62 -13.17 0.96 -0.54
C ILE A 62 -13.57 0.35 -1.90
N TYR A 63 -12.76 0.55 -2.95
CA TYR A 63 -13.08 0.11 -4.31
C TYR A 63 -12.09 -0.90 -4.90
N ASN A 64 -10.84 -0.95 -4.42
CA ASN A 64 -9.84 -1.88 -4.93
C ASN A 64 -8.77 -2.18 -3.87
N ASN A 65 -9.07 -3.08 -2.95
CA ASN A 65 -8.19 -3.43 -1.83
C ASN A 65 -7.08 -4.43 -2.20
N PHE A 66 -7.15 -5.05 -3.38
CA PHE A 66 -6.12 -5.97 -3.88
C PHE A 66 -5.88 -5.73 -5.38
N PRO A 67 -5.11 -4.69 -5.75
CA PRO A 67 -5.05 -4.14 -7.10
C PRO A 67 -4.15 -4.93 -8.08
N VAL A 68 -4.39 -6.24 -8.23
CA VAL A 68 -3.69 -7.11 -9.19
C VAL A 68 -3.83 -6.61 -10.63
N ASN A 69 -5.02 -6.14 -10.98
CA ASN A 69 -5.30 -5.54 -12.29
C ASN A 69 -4.40 -4.33 -12.57
N VAL A 70 -4.23 -3.44 -11.58
CA VAL A 70 -3.36 -2.26 -11.72
C VAL A 70 -1.89 -2.67 -11.87
N MET A 71 -1.43 -3.66 -11.09
CA MET A 71 -0.08 -4.19 -11.20
C MET A 71 0.17 -4.77 -12.59
N ARG A 72 -0.72 -5.65 -13.06
CA ARG A 72 -0.63 -6.30 -14.37
C ARG A 72 -0.63 -5.28 -15.51
N ASP A 73 -1.60 -4.37 -15.51
CA ASP A 73 -1.85 -3.46 -16.63
C ASP A 73 -0.88 -2.27 -16.68
N THR A 74 -0.22 -1.97 -15.54
CA THR A 74 0.73 -0.86 -15.48
C THR A 74 2.17 -1.32 -15.68
N PHE A 75 2.56 -2.41 -15.04
CA PHE A 75 3.97 -2.83 -14.97
C PHE A 75 4.29 -4.03 -15.84
N HIS A 76 3.28 -4.75 -16.35
CA HIS A 76 3.44 -5.95 -17.17
C HIS A 76 4.51 -6.92 -16.61
N PRO A 77 4.43 -7.29 -15.33
CA PRO A 77 5.46 -8.10 -14.68
C PRO A 77 5.42 -9.54 -15.17
N ASP A 78 6.58 -10.20 -15.19
CA ASP A 78 6.69 -11.65 -15.47
C ASP A 78 6.01 -12.48 -14.38
N ILE A 79 6.01 -11.99 -13.13
CA ILE A 79 5.39 -12.63 -11.98
C ILE A 79 4.94 -11.59 -10.96
N ILE A 80 3.78 -11.80 -10.36
CA ILE A 80 3.23 -10.99 -9.29
C ILE A 80 3.39 -11.73 -7.95
N ILE A 81 3.88 -11.06 -6.92
CA ILE A 81 3.79 -11.55 -5.55
C ILE A 81 2.72 -10.73 -4.86
N GLY A 82 1.60 -11.36 -4.56
CA GLY A 82 0.48 -10.74 -3.84
C GLY A 82 0.54 -11.05 -2.35
N SER A 83 0.39 -10.02 -1.51
CA SER A 83 0.28 -10.17 -0.06
C SER A 83 -1.11 -9.68 0.38
N ALA A 84 -1.99 -10.60 0.73
CA ALA A 84 -3.35 -10.31 1.15
C ALA A 84 -3.49 -10.50 2.66
N VAL A 85 -3.46 -9.39 3.40
CA VAL A 85 -3.59 -9.34 4.87
C VAL A 85 -5.02 -9.04 5.31
N SER A 86 -5.91 -8.78 4.37
CA SER A 86 -7.31 -8.44 4.59
C SER A 86 -8.22 -9.42 3.86
N ALA A 87 -9.47 -9.47 4.26
CA ALA A 87 -10.52 -10.22 3.61
C ALA A 87 -11.75 -9.30 3.43
N ASN A 88 -12.71 -9.72 2.64
CA ASN A 88 -13.97 -9.00 2.57
C ASN A 88 -14.67 -9.02 3.94
N PRO A 89 -15.33 -7.91 4.34
CA PRO A 89 -16.05 -7.85 5.59
C PRO A 89 -17.03 -9.01 5.73
N GLY A 90 -17.06 -9.61 6.91
CA GLY A 90 -18.03 -10.64 7.27
C GLY A 90 -19.44 -10.08 7.48
N LYS A 91 -20.38 -10.92 7.90
CA LYS A 91 -21.70 -10.43 8.28
C LYS A 91 -21.58 -9.46 9.45
N PRO A 92 -22.20 -8.26 9.37
CA PRO A 92 -22.15 -7.30 10.46
C PRO A 92 -22.82 -7.88 11.71
N LYS A 93 -22.23 -7.57 12.87
CA LYS A 93 -22.76 -7.98 14.18
C LYS A 93 -23.45 -6.79 14.85
N GLU A 94 -24.47 -7.09 15.66
CA GLU A 94 -25.09 -6.08 16.51
C GLU A 94 -24.05 -5.51 17.49
N GLY A 95 -23.98 -4.18 17.59
CA GLY A 95 -22.99 -3.47 18.43
C GLY A 95 -21.61 -3.24 17.78
N ASP A 96 -21.30 -3.90 16.67
CA ASP A 96 -20.05 -3.64 15.90
C ASP A 96 -20.28 -2.52 14.87
N ILE A 97 -20.24 -1.29 15.32
CA ILE A 97 -20.47 -0.10 14.47
C ILE A 97 -19.43 -0.02 13.34
N MET A 98 -18.18 -0.38 13.62
CA MET A 98 -17.11 -0.31 12.62
C MET A 98 -17.32 -1.36 11.52
N GLY A 99 -17.58 -2.60 11.87
CA GLY A 99 -17.88 -3.65 10.90
C GLY A 99 -19.17 -3.39 10.10
N GLN A 100 -20.15 -2.72 10.70
CA GLN A 100 -21.34 -2.26 9.99
C GLN A 100 -20.98 -1.18 8.97
N LEU A 101 -20.15 -0.20 9.34
CA LEU A 101 -19.67 0.86 8.47
C LEU A 101 -18.84 0.29 7.30
N GLU A 102 -17.93 -0.63 7.58
CA GLU A 102 -17.15 -1.33 6.56
C GLU A 102 -18.07 -2.01 5.54
N ASN A 103 -19.07 -2.75 6.01
CA ASN A 103 -20.04 -3.42 5.13
C ASN A 103 -20.86 -2.45 4.26
N MET A 104 -21.09 -1.22 4.74
CA MET A 104 -21.84 -0.20 3.99
C MET A 104 -20.98 0.50 2.94
N ILE A 105 -19.68 0.66 3.20
CA ILE A 105 -18.78 1.51 2.39
C ILE A 105 -17.92 0.68 1.45
N MET A 106 -17.37 -0.45 1.91
CA MET A 106 -16.42 -1.24 1.14
C MET A 106 -17.12 -2.11 0.11
N GLN A 107 -16.61 -2.07 -1.12
CA GLN A 107 -17.00 -3.03 -2.14
C GLN A 107 -16.28 -4.36 -1.95
N LYS A 108 -16.91 -5.45 -2.40
CA LYS A 108 -16.26 -6.75 -2.40
C LYS A 108 -15.05 -6.73 -3.33
N THR A 109 -13.91 -7.07 -2.75
CA THR A 109 -12.62 -7.19 -3.48
C THR A 109 -12.43 -8.64 -3.91
N ASP A 110 -11.97 -8.84 -5.14
CA ASP A 110 -11.44 -10.13 -5.60
C ASP A 110 -9.98 -10.26 -5.15
N TYR A 111 -9.75 -11.09 -4.15
CA TYR A 111 -8.40 -11.38 -3.64
C TYR A 111 -7.73 -12.55 -4.38
N SER A 112 -8.25 -12.97 -5.52
CA SER A 112 -7.64 -14.05 -6.29
C SER A 112 -6.40 -13.55 -7.05
N LEU A 113 -5.41 -14.43 -7.13
CA LEU A 113 -4.27 -14.28 -8.00
C LEU A 113 -4.04 -15.65 -8.66
N PRO A 114 -4.35 -15.80 -9.95
CA PRO A 114 -4.14 -17.06 -10.67
C PRO A 114 -2.67 -17.52 -10.60
N ASP A 115 -2.44 -18.80 -10.42
CA ASP A 115 -1.08 -19.38 -10.35
C ASP A 115 -0.23 -19.04 -11.57
N SER A 116 -0.86 -18.91 -12.74
CA SER A 116 -0.16 -18.49 -13.97
C SER A 116 0.41 -17.07 -13.91
N LEU A 117 -0.17 -16.19 -13.08
CA LEU A 117 0.24 -14.80 -12.96
C LEU A 117 1.15 -14.55 -11.75
N GLY A 118 1.08 -15.38 -10.72
CA GLY A 118 1.84 -15.03 -9.54
C GLY A 118 1.76 -16.00 -8.37
N ILE A 119 2.22 -15.52 -7.23
CA ILE A 119 2.22 -16.22 -5.94
C ILE A 119 1.41 -15.39 -4.96
N LEU A 120 0.36 -15.98 -4.42
CA LEU A 120 -0.50 -15.34 -3.42
C LEU A 120 -0.12 -15.79 -2.02
N MET A 121 0.25 -14.83 -1.17
CA MET A 121 0.40 -15.03 0.27
C MET A 121 -0.85 -14.49 0.97
N THR A 122 -1.60 -15.38 1.62
CA THR A 122 -2.77 -15.01 2.42
C THR A 122 -2.46 -15.14 3.89
N PHE A 123 -2.99 -14.23 4.66
CA PHE A 123 -2.89 -14.20 6.11
C PHE A 123 -4.31 -14.13 6.67
N LYS A 124 -4.57 -14.88 7.72
CA LYS A 124 -5.85 -14.84 8.45
C LYS A 124 -5.54 -14.38 9.87
N TYR A 125 -6.13 -13.27 10.23
CA TYR A 125 -6.03 -12.68 11.56
C TYR A 125 -7.47 -12.52 12.09
N ASP A 126 -7.96 -13.53 12.82
CA ASP A 126 -9.35 -13.54 13.28
C ASP A 126 -9.61 -12.56 14.45
N ASP A 127 -8.54 -12.07 15.09
CA ASP A 127 -8.57 -11.27 16.32
C ASP A 127 -7.73 -9.97 16.23
N VAL A 128 -7.44 -9.50 15.01
CA VAL A 128 -6.67 -8.26 14.79
C VAL A 128 -7.61 -7.15 14.32
N ASN A 129 -7.57 -6.04 15.03
CA ASN A 129 -8.30 -4.83 14.68
C ASN A 129 -7.41 -3.80 13.99
N LEU A 130 -8.03 -2.88 13.25
CA LEU A 130 -7.34 -1.83 12.49
C LEU A 130 -6.42 -0.95 13.35
N MET A 131 -6.68 -0.84 14.66
CA MET A 131 -5.92 0.00 15.59
C MET A 131 -4.94 -0.75 16.50
N ASP A 132 -4.72 -2.04 16.26
CA ASP A 132 -3.85 -2.89 17.09
C ASP A 132 -2.34 -2.67 16.79
N PHE A 133 -1.91 -1.40 16.74
CA PHE A 133 -0.50 -1.05 16.48
C PHE A 133 0.49 -1.62 17.49
N GLN A 134 0.03 -1.95 18.70
CA GLN A 134 0.86 -2.54 19.75
C GLN A 134 1.29 -3.99 19.43
N ARG A 135 0.58 -4.66 18.50
CA ARG A 135 0.90 -6.04 18.06
C ARG A 135 1.84 -6.07 16.85
N PHE A 136 2.48 -4.95 16.51
CA PHE A 136 3.33 -4.83 15.32
C PHE A 136 4.39 -5.93 15.23
N ASP A 137 5.14 -6.17 16.29
CA ASP A 137 6.24 -7.16 16.29
C ASP A 137 5.70 -8.58 16.07
N GLU A 138 4.58 -8.93 16.71
CA GLU A 138 3.91 -10.22 16.55
C GLU A 138 3.46 -10.42 15.08
N LEU A 139 2.77 -9.42 14.52
CA LEU A 139 2.26 -9.48 13.15
C LEU A 139 3.39 -9.50 12.12
N HIS A 140 4.47 -8.76 12.38
CA HIS A 140 5.69 -8.80 11.57
C HIS A 140 6.30 -10.20 11.55
N ASP A 141 6.44 -10.84 12.71
CA ASP A 141 7.04 -12.18 12.81
C ASP A 141 6.20 -13.25 12.12
N ILE A 142 4.87 -13.17 12.22
CA ILE A 142 3.95 -14.04 11.49
C ILE A 142 4.15 -13.88 9.98
N GLY A 143 4.18 -12.63 9.49
CA GLY A 143 4.39 -12.33 8.08
C GLY A 143 5.75 -12.82 7.57
N TYR A 144 6.82 -12.59 8.36
CA TYR A 144 8.16 -13.04 8.04
C TYR A 144 8.27 -14.57 7.95
N LYS A 145 7.76 -15.29 8.95
CA LYS A 145 7.74 -16.76 8.94
C LYS A 145 6.99 -17.29 7.73
N ARG A 146 5.82 -16.73 7.43
CA ARG A 146 5.05 -17.14 6.26
C ARG A 146 5.80 -16.92 4.95
N ALA A 147 6.49 -15.80 4.79
CA ALA A 147 7.29 -15.53 3.61
C ALA A 147 8.47 -16.51 3.47
N ILE A 148 9.12 -16.88 4.57
CA ILE A 148 10.20 -17.89 4.58
C ILE A 148 9.67 -19.28 4.20
N GLU A 149 8.53 -19.72 4.71
CA GLU A 149 7.89 -20.99 4.31
C GLU A 149 7.61 -21.06 2.81
N MET A 150 7.28 -19.93 2.19
CA MET A 150 6.99 -19.84 0.76
C MET A 150 8.24 -19.60 -0.11
N MET A 151 9.42 -19.47 0.50
CA MET A 151 10.63 -19.06 -0.21
C MET A 151 11.04 -20.02 -1.32
N ASP A 152 10.86 -21.33 -1.16
CA ASP A 152 11.20 -22.31 -2.19
C ASP A 152 10.27 -22.16 -3.40
N SER A 153 8.97 -21.95 -3.17
CA SER A 153 8.01 -21.64 -4.23
C SER A 153 8.35 -20.35 -4.97
N ILE A 154 8.74 -19.30 -4.23
CA ILE A 154 9.17 -18.03 -4.81
C ILE A 154 10.44 -18.22 -5.66
N LYS A 155 11.44 -18.91 -5.13
CA LYS A 155 12.72 -19.15 -5.81
C LYS A 155 12.60 -20.04 -7.05
N SER A 156 11.68 -21.00 -7.04
CA SER A 156 11.42 -21.87 -8.20
C SER A 156 10.87 -21.12 -9.41
N ARG A 157 10.18 -19.98 -9.17
CA ARG A 157 9.53 -19.17 -10.21
C ARG A 157 10.33 -17.93 -10.59
N ILE A 158 11.20 -17.43 -9.70
CA ILE A 158 12.03 -16.25 -9.97
C ILE A 158 13.47 -16.72 -10.19
N HIS A 159 13.89 -16.77 -11.46
CA HIS A 159 15.21 -17.28 -11.82
C HIS A 159 16.30 -16.21 -11.84
N ARG A 160 15.92 -14.95 -12.09
CA ARG A 160 16.87 -13.84 -12.09
C ARG A 160 17.37 -13.54 -10.68
N ARG A 161 18.68 -13.50 -10.51
CA ARG A 161 19.34 -13.14 -9.26
C ARG A 161 20.24 -11.94 -9.48
N ILE A 162 20.35 -11.11 -8.47
CA ILE A 162 21.31 -9.99 -8.40
C ILE A 162 22.05 -10.09 -7.07
N THR A 163 23.33 -9.74 -7.07
CA THR A 163 24.13 -9.77 -5.83
C THR A 163 23.85 -8.55 -4.97
N PRO A 164 24.13 -8.61 -3.66
CA PRO A 164 24.04 -7.46 -2.76
C PRO A 164 24.86 -6.25 -3.26
N GLU A 165 26.02 -6.50 -3.86
CA GLU A 165 26.91 -5.49 -4.44
C GLU A 165 26.24 -4.78 -5.62
N GLN A 166 25.61 -5.54 -6.51
CA GLN A 166 24.84 -4.98 -7.63
C GLN A 166 23.68 -4.11 -7.14
N VAL A 167 22.98 -4.54 -6.07
CA VAL A 167 21.92 -3.72 -5.45
C VAL A 167 22.50 -2.42 -4.88
N LYS A 168 23.65 -2.50 -4.19
CA LYS A 168 24.33 -1.34 -3.62
C LYS A 168 24.74 -0.35 -4.70
N VAL A 169 25.35 -0.82 -5.79
CA VAL A 169 25.74 0.02 -6.94
C VAL A 169 24.53 0.73 -7.54
N LYS A 170 23.44 0.01 -7.80
CA LYS A 170 22.19 0.62 -8.32
C LYS A 170 21.61 1.69 -7.38
N ARG A 171 21.62 1.44 -6.07
CA ARG A 171 21.15 2.42 -5.07
C ARG A 171 22.02 3.67 -5.03
N LEU A 172 23.34 3.51 -5.13
CA LEU A 172 24.27 4.66 -5.16
C LEU A 172 24.07 5.48 -6.44
N ALA A 173 23.97 4.81 -7.59
CA ALA A 173 23.69 5.50 -8.86
C ALA A 173 22.36 6.24 -8.85
N TYR A 174 21.31 5.67 -8.26
CA TYR A 174 20.03 6.36 -8.10
C TYR A 174 20.17 7.59 -7.18
N LYS A 175 20.85 7.43 -6.03
CA LYS A 175 21.05 8.53 -5.08
C LYS A 175 21.87 9.68 -5.66
N SER A 176 22.90 9.39 -6.46
CA SER A 176 23.72 10.44 -7.10
C SER A 176 22.96 11.26 -8.14
N ASN A 177 21.88 10.74 -8.69
CA ASN A 177 21.01 11.45 -9.62
C ASN A 177 19.88 12.23 -8.93
N LEU A 178 19.71 12.09 -7.61
CA LEU A 178 18.74 12.88 -6.87
C LEU A 178 19.27 14.32 -6.70
N PRO A 179 18.39 15.33 -6.80
CA PRO A 179 18.79 16.70 -6.51
C PRO A 179 19.17 16.83 -5.04
N ASP A 180 20.19 17.63 -4.77
CA ASP A 180 20.59 18.00 -3.40
C ASP A 180 19.45 18.73 -2.70
N PHE A 181 18.95 18.16 -1.62
CA PHE A 181 17.97 18.82 -0.76
C PHE A 181 18.70 19.84 0.11
N ARG A 182 18.67 21.10 -0.31
CA ARG A 182 19.18 22.23 0.49
C ARG A 182 17.98 23.05 0.98
N PHE A 183 17.68 22.94 2.27
CA PHE A 183 16.68 23.81 2.89
C PHE A 183 17.32 25.20 3.11
N LYS A 184 16.81 26.22 2.44
CA LYS A 184 17.21 27.61 2.69
C LYS A 184 16.64 28.15 3.99
N ARG A 185 15.50 27.63 4.42
CA ARG A 185 14.79 28.05 5.64
C ARG A 185 13.86 26.95 6.10
N VAL A 186 13.80 26.73 7.42
CA VAL A 186 12.83 25.86 8.08
C VAL A 186 11.94 26.75 8.94
N ASN A 187 10.66 26.81 8.63
CA ASN A 187 9.66 27.48 9.49
C ASN A 187 8.92 26.41 10.27
N ILE A 188 8.99 26.49 11.59
CA ILE A 188 8.21 25.63 12.49
C ILE A 188 7.03 26.46 12.95
N THR A 189 5.81 26.07 12.54
CA THR A 189 4.54 26.70 13.00
C THR A 189 3.77 25.68 13.80
N GLY A 190 3.38 26.04 15.02
CA GLY A 190 2.63 25.22 15.95
C GLY A 190 3.26 25.18 17.34
N GLU A 191 2.48 24.84 18.34
CA GLU A 191 2.98 24.60 19.70
C GLU A 191 3.82 23.31 19.70
N ILE A 192 5.10 23.43 20.03
CA ILE A 192 5.93 22.26 20.32
C ILE A 192 5.50 21.82 21.72
N GLY A 193 4.63 20.80 21.77
CA GLY A 193 4.29 20.17 23.03
C GLY A 193 5.57 19.66 23.69
N ARG A 194 5.86 20.19 24.89
CA ARG A 194 6.89 19.60 25.75
C ARG A 194 6.38 18.23 26.18
N ALA A 195 7.04 17.17 25.72
CA ALA A 195 6.90 15.84 26.29
C ALA A 195 7.61 15.79 27.65
#